data_cc91eced4a08f28cf4e44c1b19e47c48
#
_entry.id   cc91eced4a08f28cf4e44c1b19e47c48
#
_cell.length_a   1.000
_cell.length_b   1.000
_cell.length_c   1.000
_cell.angle_alpha   90.00
_cell.angle_beta   90.00
_cell.angle_gamma   90.00
#
_symmetry.space_group_name_H-M   'P 1'
#
loop_
_entity.id
_entity.type
_entity.pdbx_description
1 polymer ?
#
loop_
_entity_poly.entity_id
_entity_poly.type
_entity_poly.pdbx_seq_one_letter_code
_entity_poly.pdbx_strand_id
1 'polypeptide(L)'
;MVAGVFSGLAERLSPLRQQLLKPLNRTRVALCAAHGQLTVLEHRSIDAGLQLLSWQHVPLAPDLVHQGIPQQPEALGDLIGDLLLQGGIQAPGATALVPPPAVVLRLLELPADLAAAGHADALLPWLQPQEAALELPFPLAEASLSLQPRGSRWLAAFTSQDCLDRWIDAVAVAGLALHRLEPEALAVERLLPRPLADQPPDQWSGCLDLQAPQWQLTLWQGDAPQLHCSIDASAGLEGLTPFLEQQGIRPCPLWVLVDAAGTPPPLEQWGEQLGCSLERLEPLTLARLPAEGTWLSPAPAAVDRLVGLALGGCLP
;
A
#
# COMPACT_ATOMS: atom_id res chain seq x y z
N MET A 1 -41.26 22.88 -22.31
CA MET A 1 -41.50 21.89 -21.25
C MET A 1 -41.05 20.50 -21.76
N VAL A 2 -39.77 20.36 -22.20
CA VAL A 2 -39.22 19.10 -22.75
C VAL A 2 -37.79 18.79 -22.17
N ALA A 3 -37.21 19.67 -21.33
CA ALA A 3 -35.86 19.53 -20.84
C ALA A 3 -35.72 18.62 -19.58
N GLY A 4 -36.84 18.21 -18.97
CA GLY A 4 -36.82 17.47 -17.68
C GLY A 4 -36.78 15.95 -17.79
N VAL A 5 -37.00 15.37 -18.98
CA VAL A 5 -37.13 13.92 -19.17
C VAL A 5 -35.78 13.23 -19.45
N PHE A 6 -34.79 13.96 -19.94
CA PHE A 6 -33.48 13.41 -20.29
C PHE A 6 -32.49 13.31 -19.16
N SER A 7 -32.62 14.12 -18.10
CA SER A 7 -31.73 14.06 -16.94
C SER A 7 -31.98 12.78 -16.10
N GLY A 8 -33.23 12.39 -15.92
CA GLY A 8 -33.59 11.18 -15.15
C GLY A 8 -33.23 9.86 -15.83
N LEU A 9 -33.08 9.84 -17.16
CA LEU A 9 -32.63 8.66 -17.89
C LEU A 9 -31.10 8.47 -17.82
N ALA A 10 -30.34 9.58 -17.83
CA ALA A 10 -28.89 9.53 -17.70
C ALA A 10 -28.45 9.04 -16.29
N GLU A 11 -29.16 9.47 -15.24
CA GLU A 11 -28.91 9.00 -13.88
C GLU A 11 -29.30 7.53 -13.65
N ARG A 12 -30.37 7.07 -14.28
CA ARG A 12 -30.81 5.66 -14.19
C ARG A 12 -29.94 4.69 -15.03
N LEU A 13 -29.29 5.18 -16.07
CA LEU A 13 -28.40 4.37 -16.92
C LEU A 13 -26.96 4.34 -16.42
N SER A 14 -26.56 5.24 -15.50
CA SER A 14 -25.22 5.30 -14.93
C SER A 14 -24.81 4.01 -14.21
N PRO A 15 -25.61 3.40 -13.32
CA PRO A 15 -25.26 2.13 -12.68
C PRO A 15 -25.26 0.94 -13.64
N LEU A 16 -26.18 0.92 -14.61
CA LEU A 16 -26.23 -0.11 -15.67
C LEU A 16 -25.02 -0.01 -16.62
N ARG A 17 -24.62 1.22 -16.99
CA ARG A 17 -23.42 1.47 -17.78
C ARG A 17 -22.15 1.07 -17.02
N GLN A 18 -22.08 1.35 -15.73
CA GLN A 18 -20.97 0.90 -14.88
C GLN A 18 -20.97 -0.63 -14.73
N GLN A 19 -22.11 -1.28 -14.60
CA GLN A 19 -22.20 -2.74 -14.54
C GLN A 19 -21.87 -3.43 -15.87
N LEU A 20 -22.27 -2.83 -17.01
CA LEU A 20 -21.97 -3.37 -18.35
C LEU A 20 -20.51 -3.13 -18.79
N LEU A 21 -19.86 -2.07 -18.29
CA LEU A 21 -18.45 -1.80 -18.57
C LEU A 21 -17.48 -2.52 -17.63
N LYS A 22 -17.96 -3.02 -16.47
CA LYS A 22 -17.15 -3.79 -15.52
C LYS A 22 -16.42 -5.02 -16.09
N PRO A 23 -16.97 -5.76 -17.09
CA PRO A 23 -16.23 -6.90 -17.64
C PRO A 23 -15.19 -6.52 -18.71
N LEU A 24 -15.24 -5.31 -19.30
CA LEU A 24 -14.47 -5.00 -20.50
C LEU A 24 -13.04 -4.46 -20.25
N ASN A 25 -12.75 -3.89 -19.08
CA ASN A 25 -11.40 -3.47 -18.75
C ASN A 25 -11.12 -3.64 -17.25
N ARG A 26 -10.69 -4.85 -16.88
CA ARG A 26 -10.26 -5.20 -15.50
C ARG A 26 -8.81 -4.80 -15.24
N THR A 27 -8.15 -4.16 -16.21
CA THR A 27 -6.77 -3.73 -16.10
C THR A 27 -6.67 -2.52 -15.17
N ARG A 28 -5.69 -2.51 -14.31
CA ARG A 28 -5.37 -1.46 -13.36
C ARG A 28 -3.86 -1.26 -13.33
N VAL A 29 -3.47 -0.13 -12.80
CA VAL A 29 -2.07 0.20 -12.53
C VAL A 29 -1.86 0.32 -11.03
N ALA A 30 -0.81 -0.31 -10.54
CA ALA A 30 -0.29 -0.10 -9.19
C ALA A 30 0.99 0.73 -9.29
N LEU A 31 1.12 1.79 -8.48
CA LEU A 31 2.19 2.75 -8.50
C LEU A 31 2.96 2.74 -7.18
N CYS A 32 4.29 2.77 -7.25
CA CYS A 32 5.16 3.00 -6.10
C CYS A 32 6.23 4.03 -6.48
N ALA A 33 6.23 5.17 -5.80
CA ALA A 33 7.26 6.21 -5.93
C ALA A 33 8.03 6.31 -4.60
N ALA A 34 9.05 5.48 -4.44
CA ALA A 34 9.83 5.38 -3.21
C ALA A 34 11.28 4.98 -3.51
N HIS A 35 12.17 5.26 -2.56
CA HIS A 35 13.58 4.85 -2.61
C HIS A 35 14.33 5.27 -3.89
N GLY A 36 14.02 6.47 -4.40
CA GLY A 36 14.65 7.02 -5.61
C GLY A 36 14.21 6.31 -6.90
N GLN A 37 13.08 5.61 -6.88
CA GLN A 37 12.55 4.90 -8.05
C GLN A 37 11.03 5.07 -8.15
N LEU A 38 10.54 5.28 -9.38
CA LEU A 38 9.14 5.12 -9.73
C LEU A 38 8.96 3.76 -10.38
N THR A 39 8.05 2.96 -9.86
CA THR A 39 7.67 1.67 -10.41
C THR A 39 6.18 1.65 -10.74
N VAL A 40 5.86 1.18 -11.92
CA VAL A 40 4.50 1.02 -12.45
C VAL A 40 4.27 -0.46 -12.72
N LEU A 41 3.24 -1.04 -12.16
CA LEU A 41 2.84 -2.43 -12.36
C LEU A 41 1.45 -2.47 -12.99
N GLU A 42 1.35 -3.01 -14.21
CA GLU A 42 0.08 -3.30 -14.85
C GLU A 42 -0.43 -4.68 -14.41
N HIS A 43 -1.66 -4.72 -13.96
CA HIS A 43 -2.28 -5.95 -13.48
C HIS A 43 -3.77 -6.01 -13.79
N ARG A 44 -4.36 -7.19 -13.70
CA ARG A 44 -5.80 -7.39 -13.74
C ARG A 44 -6.27 -8.47 -12.78
N SER A 45 -7.49 -8.28 -12.28
CA SER A 45 -8.17 -9.33 -11.53
C SER A 45 -8.72 -10.39 -12.49
N ILE A 46 -8.49 -11.64 -12.17
CA ILE A 46 -9.03 -12.81 -12.85
C ILE A 46 -9.81 -13.66 -11.86
N ASP A 47 -10.63 -14.60 -12.33
CA ASP A 47 -11.44 -15.45 -11.44
C ASP A 47 -10.58 -16.29 -10.45
N ALA A 48 -9.34 -16.58 -10.83
CA ALA A 48 -8.36 -17.31 -10.01
C ALA A 48 -7.40 -16.39 -9.21
N GLY A 49 -7.67 -15.08 -9.10
CA GLY A 49 -6.85 -14.14 -8.34
C GLY A 49 -6.25 -13.00 -9.17
N LEU A 50 -4.97 -12.77 -9.06
CA LEU A 50 -4.24 -11.68 -9.69
C LEU A 50 -3.42 -12.18 -10.88
N GLN A 51 -3.48 -11.46 -12.00
CA GLN A 51 -2.57 -11.62 -13.13
C GLN A 51 -1.75 -10.35 -13.30
N LEU A 52 -0.42 -10.47 -13.31
CA LEU A 52 0.48 -9.41 -13.72
C LEU A 52 0.58 -9.39 -15.24
N LEU A 53 0.63 -8.21 -15.82
CA LEU A 53 0.72 -8.03 -17.28
C LEU A 53 2.07 -7.48 -17.68
N SER A 54 2.50 -6.39 -17.05
CA SER A 54 3.79 -5.75 -17.30
C SER A 54 4.24 -4.94 -16.09
N TRP A 55 5.52 -4.60 -16.02
CA TRP A 55 6.03 -3.56 -15.13
C TRP A 55 7.07 -2.70 -15.81
N GLN A 56 7.14 -1.47 -15.38
CA GLN A 56 8.10 -0.48 -15.81
C GLN A 56 8.69 0.21 -14.58
N HIS A 57 9.94 0.64 -14.65
CA HIS A 57 10.52 1.42 -13.58
C HIS A 57 11.56 2.41 -14.15
N VAL A 58 11.75 3.49 -13.42
CA VAL A 58 12.69 4.54 -13.78
C VAL A 58 13.25 5.19 -12.51
N PRO A 59 14.50 5.68 -12.52
CA PRO A 59 15.02 6.50 -11.45
C PRO A 59 14.10 7.70 -11.19
N LEU A 60 13.84 8.00 -9.92
CA LEU A 60 13.04 9.14 -9.48
C LEU A 60 13.96 10.21 -8.91
N ALA A 61 13.87 11.43 -9.45
CA ALA A 61 14.61 12.56 -8.92
C ALA A 61 14.13 12.87 -7.47
N PRO A 62 15.04 13.18 -6.54
CA PRO A 62 14.70 13.34 -5.12
C PRO A 62 13.70 14.47 -4.82
N ASP A 63 13.62 15.45 -5.72
CA ASP A 63 12.71 16.61 -5.62
C ASP A 63 11.30 16.35 -6.15
N LEU A 64 11.05 15.23 -6.81
CA LEU A 64 9.71 14.87 -7.29
C LEU A 64 8.81 14.32 -6.21
N VAL A 65 9.35 13.50 -5.31
CA VAL A 65 8.61 12.92 -4.17
C VAL A 65 9.46 12.97 -2.93
N HIS A 66 8.92 13.51 -1.85
CA HIS A 66 9.56 13.55 -0.55
C HIS A 66 8.69 12.87 0.50
N GLN A 67 9.25 11.87 1.18
CA GLN A 67 8.53 11.11 2.22
C GLN A 67 7.13 10.60 1.77
N GLY A 68 7.01 10.13 0.52
CA GLY A 68 5.77 9.62 -0.04
C GLY A 68 4.79 10.70 -0.55
N ILE A 69 5.14 11.98 -0.46
CA ILE A 69 4.31 13.11 -0.90
C ILE A 69 4.89 13.67 -2.21
N PRO A 70 4.12 13.72 -3.30
CA PRO A 70 4.54 14.38 -4.54
C PRO A 70 4.84 15.86 -4.29
N GLN A 71 6.08 16.30 -4.60
CA GLN A 71 6.48 17.70 -4.48
C GLN A 71 6.18 18.48 -5.75
N GLN A 72 6.25 17.79 -6.89
CA GLN A 72 5.98 18.30 -8.23
C GLN A 72 4.98 17.38 -8.94
N PRO A 73 3.67 17.49 -8.64
CA PRO A 73 2.64 16.58 -9.17
C PRO A 73 2.62 16.49 -10.70
N GLU A 74 2.77 17.62 -11.40
CA GLU A 74 2.77 17.68 -12.87
C GLU A 74 3.95 16.87 -13.44
N ALA A 75 5.16 17.11 -12.95
CA ALA A 75 6.35 16.42 -13.43
C ALA A 75 6.34 14.92 -13.10
N LEU A 76 5.79 14.54 -11.93
CA LEU A 76 5.58 13.15 -11.58
C LEU A 76 4.52 12.50 -12.49
N GLY A 77 3.46 13.23 -12.81
CA GLY A 77 2.40 12.76 -13.71
C GLY A 77 2.91 12.54 -15.13
N ASP A 78 3.70 13.46 -15.67
CA ASP A 78 4.36 13.31 -16.97
C ASP A 78 5.24 12.06 -16.99
N LEU A 79 6.05 11.85 -15.94
CA LEU A 79 6.92 10.67 -15.83
C LEU A 79 6.12 9.37 -15.76
N ILE A 80 5.00 9.34 -15.05
CA ILE A 80 4.06 8.19 -15.03
C ILE A 80 3.50 7.99 -16.43
N GLY A 81 3.03 9.05 -17.09
CA GLY A 81 2.48 9.01 -18.45
C GLY A 81 3.48 8.44 -19.48
N ASP A 82 4.73 8.87 -19.41
CA ASP A 82 5.80 8.36 -20.26
C ASP A 82 6.02 6.85 -20.07
N LEU A 83 6.04 6.37 -18.83
CA LEU A 83 6.16 4.93 -18.54
C LEU A 83 4.95 4.13 -19.05
N LEU A 84 3.73 4.66 -18.94
CA LEU A 84 2.55 4.04 -19.49
C LEU A 84 2.63 3.92 -21.02
N LEU A 85 3.07 4.98 -21.70
CA LEU A 85 3.23 5.00 -23.13
C LEU A 85 4.32 4.03 -23.60
N GLN A 86 5.48 4.03 -22.94
CA GLN A 86 6.59 3.10 -23.24
C GLN A 86 6.20 1.64 -23.05
N GLY A 87 5.42 1.36 -21.99
CA GLY A 87 4.91 0.02 -21.69
C GLY A 87 3.69 -0.39 -22.54
N GLY A 88 3.10 0.52 -23.34
CA GLY A 88 1.85 0.28 -24.04
C GLY A 88 0.67 0.02 -23.10
N ILE A 89 0.74 0.52 -21.87
CA ILE A 89 -0.22 0.29 -20.79
C ILE A 89 -1.47 1.13 -21.04
N GLN A 90 -2.63 0.48 -21.05
CA GLN A 90 -3.93 1.12 -21.26
C GLN A 90 -4.87 0.75 -20.10
N ALA A 91 -4.74 1.43 -18.99
CA ALA A 91 -5.59 1.26 -17.81
C ALA A 91 -6.40 2.53 -17.56
N PRO A 92 -7.65 2.43 -17.07
CA PRO A 92 -8.47 3.61 -16.77
C PRO A 92 -8.13 4.24 -15.42
N GLY A 93 -7.35 3.57 -14.58
CA GLY A 93 -7.07 4.08 -13.24
C GLY A 93 -5.96 3.36 -12.52
N ALA A 94 -5.51 4.00 -11.46
CA ALA A 94 -4.39 3.59 -10.65
C ALA A 94 -4.72 3.47 -9.16
N THR A 95 -3.93 2.66 -8.47
CA THR A 95 -3.79 2.63 -7.02
C THR A 95 -2.35 2.97 -6.69
N ALA A 96 -2.12 3.90 -5.77
CA ALA A 96 -0.77 4.30 -5.38
C ALA A 96 -0.43 3.82 -3.97
N LEU A 97 0.81 3.38 -3.79
CA LEU A 97 1.37 3.00 -2.52
C LEU A 97 1.99 4.22 -1.84
N VAL A 98 1.71 4.39 -0.55
CA VAL A 98 2.24 5.51 0.24
C VAL A 98 2.98 4.97 1.46
N PRO A 99 4.28 5.27 1.55
CA PRO A 99 5.08 4.92 2.73
C PRO A 99 4.83 5.89 3.89
N PRO A 100 5.20 5.53 5.12
CA PRO A 100 5.31 6.48 6.21
C PRO A 100 6.40 7.54 5.89
N PRO A 101 6.31 8.74 6.42
CA PRO A 101 5.28 9.25 7.34
C PRO A 101 4.05 9.87 6.67
N ALA A 102 3.92 9.80 5.32
CA ALA A 102 2.79 10.40 4.60
C ALA A 102 1.43 9.79 5.01
N VAL A 103 1.43 8.58 5.56
CA VAL A 103 0.25 7.93 6.10
C VAL A 103 0.53 7.37 7.49
N VAL A 104 -0.42 7.58 8.40
CA VAL A 104 -0.37 7.09 9.79
C VAL A 104 -1.52 6.12 10.02
N LEU A 105 -1.22 4.95 10.58
CA LEU A 105 -2.21 3.96 10.94
C LEU A 105 -2.45 3.98 12.45
N ARG A 106 -3.73 3.94 12.87
CA ARG A 106 -4.12 3.85 14.27
C ARG A 106 -5.28 2.87 14.44
N LEU A 107 -5.25 2.10 15.51
CA LEU A 107 -6.39 1.27 15.92
C LEU A 107 -7.25 2.03 16.90
N LEU A 108 -8.53 2.15 16.56
CA LEU A 108 -9.50 2.90 17.31
C LEU A 108 -10.59 1.97 17.86
N GLU A 109 -10.97 2.18 19.10
CA GLU A 109 -12.17 1.62 19.69
C GLU A 109 -13.28 2.66 19.55
N LEU A 110 -14.15 2.45 18.55
CA LEU A 110 -15.22 3.40 18.27
C LEU A 110 -16.46 3.13 19.13
N PRO A 111 -17.15 4.17 19.62
CA PRO A 111 -18.51 4.04 20.16
C PRO A 111 -19.44 3.37 19.14
N ALA A 112 -20.40 2.61 19.63
CA ALA A 112 -21.27 1.78 18.79
C ALA A 112 -22.07 2.58 17.73
N ASP A 113 -22.46 3.80 18.07
CA ASP A 113 -23.16 4.72 17.18
C ASP A 113 -22.27 5.22 16.05
N LEU A 114 -21.00 5.55 16.31
CA LEU A 114 -20.01 5.95 15.31
C LEU A 114 -19.56 4.75 14.46
N ALA A 115 -19.40 3.58 15.06
CA ALA A 115 -19.10 2.35 14.34
C ALA A 115 -20.22 1.98 13.35
N ALA A 116 -21.48 2.21 13.73
CA ALA A 116 -22.65 1.98 12.88
C ALA A 116 -22.77 3.02 11.74
N ALA A 117 -22.34 4.26 11.98
CA ALA A 117 -22.37 5.32 10.98
C ALA A 117 -21.38 5.06 9.83
N GLY A 118 -20.21 4.49 10.12
CA GLY A 118 -19.19 4.10 9.13
C GLY A 118 -18.60 5.24 8.28
N HIS A 119 -18.90 6.50 8.64
CA HIS A 119 -18.48 7.68 7.88
C HIS A 119 -17.34 8.44 8.57
N ALA A 120 -16.27 8.66 7.84
CA ALA A 120 -15.08 9.37 8.34
C ALA A 120 -15.43 10.77 8.89
N ASP A 121 -16.33 11.49 8.24
CA ASP A 121 -16.72 12.86 8.65
C ASP A 121 -17.39 12.92 10.03
N ALA A 122 -18.12 11.86 10.43
CA ALA A 122 -18.73 11.75 11.74
C ALA A 122 -17.71 11.53 12.88
N LEU A 123 -16.51 11.03 12.53
CA LEU A 123 -15.46 10.71 13.48
C LEU A 123 -14.56 11.89 13.82
N LEU A 124 -14.35 12.84 12.90
CA LEU A 124 -13.45 13.95 13.13
C LEU A 124 -13.78 14.74 14.40
N PRO A 125 -15.06 15.11 14.69
CA PRO A 125 -15.41 15.78 15.94
C PRO A 125 -15.13 14.94 17.20
N TRP A 126 -15.26 13.61 17.10
CA TRP A 126 -14.98 12.70 18.20
C TRP A 126 -13.48 12.51 18.43
N LEU A 127 -12.68 12.56 17.37
CA LEU A 127 -11.21 12.45 17.42
C LEU A 127 -10.54 13.74 17.91
N GLN A 128 -11.15 14.89 17.70
CA GLN A 128 -10.56 16.20 18.00
C GLN A 128 -10.04 16.34 19.44
N PRO A 129 -10.78 15.91 20.50
CA PRO A 129 -10.26 15.95 21.87
C PRO A 129 -9.06 15.01 22.12
N GLN A 130 -8.85 14.04 21.23
CA GLN A 130 -7.83 13.00 21.31
C GLN A 130 -6.69 13.23 20.31
N GLU A 131 -6.66 14.36 19.59
CA GLU A 131 -5.72 14.65 18.51
C GLU A 131 -4.26 14.42 18.94
N ALA A 132 -3.88 14.88 20.11
CA ALA A 132 -2.52 14.70 20.64
C ALA A 132 -2.12 13.21 20.79
N ALA A 133 -3.08 12.35 21.12
CA ALA A 133 -2.83 10.90 21.26
C ALA A 133 -2.72 10.17 19.93
N LEU A 134 -3.18 10.80 18.84
CA LEU A 134 -3.04 10.24 17.49
C LEU A 134 -1.61 10.39 16.94
N GLU A 135 -0.81 11.32 17.49
CA GLU A 135 0.58 11.58 17.06
C GLU A 135 0.69 11.74 15.53
N LEU A 136 -0.21 12.51 14.93
CA LEU A 136 -0.18 12.78 13.50
C LEU A 136 0.89 13.84 13.20
N PRO A 137 1.63 13.74 12.08
CA PRO A 137 2.61 14.75 11.67
C PRO A 137 1.97 16.00 11.04
N PHE A 138 0.64 16.09 11.02
CA PHE A 138 -0.17 17.17 10.48
C PHE A 138 -1.41 17.36 11.35
N PRO A 139 -2.06 18.58 11.31
CA PRO A 139 -3.28 18.82 12.06
C PRO A 139 -4.43 17.89 11.66
N LEU A 140 -5.21 17.41 12.64
CA LEU A 140 -6.36 16.55 12.37
C LEU A 140 -7.40 17.21 11.45
N ALA A 141 -7.53 18.55 11.53
CA ALA A 141 -8.42 19.31 10.65
C ALA A 141 -8.03 19.28 9.17
N GLU A 142 -6.78 18.94 8.86
CA GLU A 142 -6.23 18.80 7.51
C GLU A 142 -6.10 17.33 7.10
N ALA A 143 -6.58 16.40 7.94
CA ALA A 143 -6.49 14.98 7.68
C ALA A 143 -7.60 14.48 6.78
N SER A 144 -7.24 13.64 5.81
CA SER A 144 -8.14 12.71 5.14
C SER A 144 -8.09 11.38 5.89
N LEU A 145 -9.25 10.80 6.17
CA LEU A 145 -9.42 9.61 7.00
C LEU A 145 -10.13 8.50 6.24
N SER A 146 -9.59 7.30 6.33
CA SER A 146 -10.24 6.07 5.88
C SER A 146 -10.31 5.07 7.01
N LEU A 147 -11.38 4.26 7.04
CA LEU A 147 -11.66 3.29 8.10
C LEU A 147 -11.85 1.89 7.54
N GLN A 148 -11.29 0.91 8.24
CA GLN A 148 -11.48 -0.49 7.95
C GLN A 148 -11.78 -1.26 9.26
N PRO A 149 -12.86 -2.08 9.32
CA PRO A 149 -13.12 -2.89 10.50
C PRO A 149 -12.02 -3.94 10.71
N ARG A 150 -11.61 -4.13 11.97
CA ARG A 150 -10.61 -5.10 12.43
C ARG A 150 -11.11 -5.76 13.71
N GLY A 151 -11.84 -6.87 13.58
CA GLY A 151 -12.48 -7.53 14.71
C GLY A 151 -13.44 -6.59 15.45
N SER A 152 -13.15 -6.29 16.73
CA SER A 152 -13.93 -5.35 17.55
C SER A 152 -13.43 -3.90 17.46
N ARG A 153 -12.33 -3.66 16.74
CA ARG A 153 -11.69 -2.35 16.57
C ARG A 153 -11.78 -1.88 15.12
N TRP A 154 -11.32 -0.66 14.89
CA TRP A 154 -11.26 -0.05 13.58
C TRP A 154 -9.84 0.41 13.28
N LEU A 155 -9.32 0.00 12.14
CA LEU A 155 -8.07 0.52 11.62
C LEU A 155 -8.37 1.82 10.88
N ALA A 156 -7.84 2.91 11.40
CA ALA A 156 -7.91 4.23 10.82
C ALA A 156 -6.60 4.54 10.08
N ALA A 157 -6.69 4.95 8.83
CA ALA A 157 -5.58 5.47 8.06
C ALA A 157 -5.74 6.96 7.86
N PHE A 158 -4.76 7.74 8.31
CA PHE A 158 -4.73 9.19 8.20
C PHE A 158 -3.66 9.61 7.21
N THR A 159 -4.00 10.49 6.30
CA THR A 159 -3.05 11.23 5.44
C THR A 159 -3.44 12.70 5.40
N SER A 160 -2.51 13.60 5.08
CA SER A 160 -2.90 15.00 4.90
C SER A 160 -3.72 15.14 3.61
N GLN A 161 -4.67 16.08 3.62
CA GLN A 161 -5.45 16.40 2.42
C GLN A 161 -4.52 16.85 1.27
N ASP A 162 -3.48 17.65 1.58
CA ASP A 162 -2.46 18.05 0.59
C ASP A 162 -1.76 16.86 -0.06
N CYS A 163 -1.42 15.83 0.71
CA CYS A 163 -0.83 14.59 0.15
C CYS A 163 -1.79 13.90 -0.82
N LEU A 164 -3.06 13.76 -0.42
CA LEU A 164 -4.08 13.13 -1.25
C LEU A 164 -4.32 13.90 -2.55
N ASP A 165 -4.47 15.23 -2.46
CA ASP A 165 -4.71 16.10 -3.60
C ASP A 165 -3.54 16.06 -4.59
N ARG A 166 -2.30 16.13 -4.11
CA ARG A 166 -1.09 16.02 -4.96
C ARG A 166 -0.98 14.67 -5.67
N TRP A 167 -1.39 13.58 -5.03
CA TRP A 167 -1.45 12.28 -5.69
C TRP A 167 -2.56 12.22 -6.75
N ILE A 168 -3.73 12.81 -6.46
CA ILE A 168 -4.83 12.92 -7.42
C ILE A 168 -4.36 13.69 -8.65
N ASP A 169 -3.70 14.84 -8.45
CA ASP A 169 -3.22 15.69 -9.53
C ASP A 169 -2.16 14.97 -10.37
N ALA A 170 -1.16 14.35 -9.75
CA ALA A 170 -0.13 13.61 -10.47
C ALA A 170 -0.71 12.48 -11.33
N VAL A 171 -1.63 11.70 -10.78
CA VAL A 171 -2.25 10.59 -11.48
C VAL A 171 -3.19 11.08 -12.59
N ALA A 172 -3.86 12.23 -12.39
CA ALA A 172 -4.71 12.86 -13.40
C ALA A 172 -3.90 13.38 -14.60
N VAL A 173 -2.73 13.98 -14.38
CA VAL A 173 -1.80 14.41 -15.45
C VAL A 173 -1.37 13.22 -16.30
N ALA A 174 -1.13 12.04 -15.69
CA ALA A 174 -0.85 10.80 -16.40
C ALA A 174 -2.05 10.22 -17.19
N GLY A 175 -3.21 10.87 -17.14
CA GLY A 175 -4.43 10.42 -17.80
C GLY A 175 -5.17 9.28 -17.08
N LEU A 176 -4.88 9.04 -15.82
CA LEU A 176 -5.50 8.01 -14.98
C LEU A 176 -6.42 8.61 -13.93
N ALA A 177 -7.36 7.81 -13.43
CA ALA A 177 -8.10 8.13 -12.20
C ALA A 177 -7.43 7.45 -11.00
N LEU A 178 -7.13 8.19 -9.93
CA LEU A 178 -6.68 7.61 -8.68
C LEU A 178 -7.88 6.95 -7.96
N HIS A 179 -7.87 5.63 -7.87
CA HIS A 179 -8.93 4.88 -7.19
C HIS A 179 -8.67 4.71 -5.69
N ARG A 180 -7.41 4.61 -5.31
CA ARG A 180 -7.01 4.38 -3.93
C ARG A 180 -5.58 4.83 -3.69
N LEU A 181 -5.39 5.48 -2.56
CA LEU A 181 -4.09 5.74 -1.97
C LEU A 181 -3.95 4.80 -0.76
N GLU A 182 -2.97 3.92 -0.75
CA GLU A 182 -2.89 2.84 0.22
C GLU A 182 -1.61 2.86 1.04
N PRO A 183 -1.71 2.70 2.38
CA PRO A 183 -0.55 2.53 3.24
C PRO A 183 0.27 1.29 2.88
N GLU A 184 1.59 1.43 2.81
CA GLU A 184 2.52 0.35 2.47
C GLU A 184 2.36 -0.86 3.41
N ALA A 185 2.16 -0.63 4.70
CA ALA A 185 1.96 -1.69 5.69
C ALA A 185 0.78 -2.61 5.36
N LEU A 186 -0.31 -2.07 4.76
CA LEU A 186 -1.47 -2.88 4.36
C LEU A 186 -1.22 -3.68 3.09
N ALA A 187 -0.40 -3.16 2.19
CA ALA A 187 0.03 -3.91 1.02
C ALA A 187 0.93 -5.09 1.43
N VAL A 188 1.89 -4.85 2.32
CA VAL A 188 2.76 -5.89 2.87
C VAL A 188 1.96 -6.96 3.64
N GLU A 189 0.96 -6.58 4.42
CA GLU A 189 0.09 -7.51 5.15
C GLU A 189 -0.53 -8.57 4.22
N ARG A 190 -0.93 -8.18 3.00
CA ARG A 190 -1.54 -9.12 2.03
C ARG A 190 -0.56 -10.10 1.40
N LEU A 191 0.73 -9.88 1.55
CA LEU A 191 1.77 -10.81 1.11
C LEU A 191 2.01 -11.93 2.11
N LEU A 192 1.48 -11.81 3.33
CA LEU A 192 1.71 -12.79 4.38
C LEU A 192 1.03 -14.11 4.06
N PRO A 193 1.67 -15.25 4.33
CA PRO A 193 1.16 -16.57 3.96
C PRO A 193 -0.05 -17.00 4.79
N ARG A 194 -0.30 -16.32 5.91
CA ARG A 194 -1.44 -16.56 6.80
C ARG A 194 -2.12 -15.24 7.14
N PRO A 195 -3.47 -15.18 7.14
CA PRO A 195 -4.18 -14.01 7.59
C PRO A 195 -3.83 -13.68 9.04
N LEU A 196 -3.53 -12.42 9.32
CA LEU A 196 -3.24 -11.96 10.69
C LEU A 196 -4.44 -12.16 11.62
N ALA A 197 -5.66 -12.13 11.08
CA ALA A 197 -6.90 -12.37 11.83
C ALA A 197 -6.95 -13.75 12.50
N ASP A 198 -6.18 -14.72 12.00
CA ASP A 198 -6.10 -16.07 12.55
C ASP A 198 -5.05 -16.20 13.67
N GLN A 199 -4.31 -15.12 13.95
CA GLN A 199 -3.27 -15.12 14.99
C GLN A 199 -3.85 -14.78 16.36
N PRO A 200 -3.26 -15.33 17.43
CA PRO A 200 -3.60 -14.90 18.79
C PRO A 200 -3.41 -13.38 18.95
N PRO A 201 -4.30 -12.68 19.66
CA PRO A 201 -4.29 -11.21 19.75
C PRO A 201 -3.06 -10.63 20.46
N ASP A 202 -2.33 -11.42 21.22
CA ASP A 202 -1.11 -11.07 21.93
C ASP A 202 0.17 -11.50 21.19
N GLN A 203 0.03 -12.25 20.10
CA GLN A 203 1.17 -12.71 19.31
C GLN A 203 1.73 -11.57 18.47
N TRP A 204 3.05 -11.39 18.54
CA TRP A 204 3.78 -10.51 17.64
C TRP A 204 4.24 -11.26 16.39
N SER A 205 4.09 -10.61 15.26
CA SER A 205 4.63 -11.03 13.98
C SER A 205 5.21 -9.82 13.25
N GLY A 206 6.05 -10.05 12.26
CA GLY A 206 6.67 -8.96 11.55
C GLY A 206 7.01 -9.27 10.11
N CYS A 207 7.22 -8.21 9.33
CA CYS A 207 7.83 -8.29 8.02
C CYS A 207 9.00 -7.32 7.94
N LEU A 208 10.15 -7.83 7.55
CA LEU A 208 11.37 -7.08 7.31
C LEU A 208 11.60 -7.00 5.79
N ASP A 209 11.48 -5.83 5.23
CA ASP A 209 11.77 -5.56 3.83
C ASP A 209 13.21 -5.09 3.68
N LEU A 210 14.04 -5.90 3.04
CA LEU A 210 15.48 -5.67 2.83
C LEU A 210 15.79 -5.04 1.47
N GLN A 211 14.77 -4.69 0.70
CA GLN A 211 14.90 -4.29 -0.70
C GLN A 211 15.35 -2.83 -0.89
N ALA A 212 15.41 -2.06 0.17
CA ALA A 212 15.72 -0.64 0.10
C ALA A 212 17.08 -0.32 0.73
N PRO A 213 17.65 0.87 0.48
CA PRO A 213 18.84 1.32 1.20
C PRO A 213 18.59 1.48 2.71
N GLN A 214 17.35 1.62 3.09
CA GLN A 214 16.89 1.53 4.48
C GLN A 214 15.91 0.37 4.58
N TRP A 215 16.17 -0.57 5.46
CA TRP A 215 15.24 -1.66 5.72
C TRP A 215 13.95 -1.12 6.31
N GLN A 216 12.83 -1.70 5.91
CA GLN A 216 11.52 -1.36 6.46
C GLN A 216 11.04 -2.50 7.36
N LEU A 217 10.73 -2.18 8.61
CA LEU A 217 10.17 -3.14 9.55
C LEU A 217 8.70 -2.80 9.79
N THR A 218 7.82 -3.75 9.54
CA THR A 218 6.42 -3.67 9.92
C THR A 218 6.13 -4.73 10.97
N LEU A 219 5.55 -4.35 12.10
CA LEU A 219 5.18 -5.23 13.19
C LEU A 219 3.68 -5.19 13.43
N TRP A 220 3.12 -6.36 13.68
CA TRP A 220 1.72 -6.56 14.05
C TRP A 220 1.64 -7.26 15.41
N GLN A 221 0.62 -6.91 16.19
CA GLN A 221 0.19 -7.65 17.35
C GLN A 221 -1.22 -8.19 17.08
N GLY A 222 -1.35 -9.50 16.96
CA GLY A 222 -2.54 -10.10 16.35
C GLY A 222 -2.74 -9.58 14.93
N ASP A 223 -3.91 -9.03 14.63
CA ASP A 223 -4.26 -8.42 13.34
C ASP A 223 -3.98 -6.91 13.24
N ALA A 224 -3.37 -6.35 14.25
CA ALA A 224 -3.19 -4.92 14.44
C ALA A 224 -1.79 -4.45 14.04
N PRO A 225 -1.62 -3.60 13.02
CA PRO A 225 -0.34 -2.95 12.77
C PRO A 225 0.01 -2.02 13.94
N GLN A 226 1.15 -2.26 14.57
CA GLN A 226 1.61 -1.51 15.73
C GLN A 226 2.76 -0.57 15.41
N LEU A 227 3.63 -1.00 14.51
CA LEU A 227 4.82 -0.26 14.16
C LEU A 227 5.13 -0.44 12.68
N HIS A 228 5.51 0.66 12.05
CA HIS A 228 6.16 0.64 10.75
C HIS A 228 7.29 1.67 10.78
N CYS A 229 8.53 1.22 10.63
CA CYS A 229 9.71 2.08 10.74
C CYS A 229 10.82 1.68 9.78
N SER A 230 11.69 2.65 9.49
CA SER A 230 12.92 2.42 8.72
C SER A 230 14.09 2.11 9.65
N ILE A 231 14.91 1.17 9.24
CA ILE A 231 16.13 0.77 9.92
C ILE A 231 17.29 0.97 8.94
N ASP A 232 18.40 1.54 9.41
CA ASP A 232 19.58 1.70 8.57
C ASP A 232 20.13 0.32 8.17
N ALA A 233 20.11 0.04 6.88
CA ALA A 233 20.60 -1.23 6.33
C ALA A 233 22.08 -1.48 6.63
N SER A 234 22.90 -0.41 6.80
CA SER A 234 24.31 -0.53 7.13
C SER A 234 24.56 -1.06 8.55
N ALA A 235 23.57 -0.87 9.45
CA ALA A 235 23.62 -1.41 10.81
C ALA A 235 23.26 -2.91 10.86
N GLY A 236 22.64 -3.45 9.79
CA GLY A 236 22.26 -4.86 9.74
C GLY A 236 21.41 -5.29 10.92
N LEU A 237 21.60 -6.53 11.36
CA LEU A 237 20.93 -7.06 12.56
C LEU A 237 21.39 -6.38 13.87
N GLU A 238 22.59 -5.79 13.89
CA GLU A 238 23.10 -5.06 15.06
C GLU A 238 22.24 -3.84 15.40
N GLY A 239 21.54 -3.26 14.38
CA GLY A 239 20.57 -2.21 14.61
C GLY A 239 19.18 -2.73 15.00
N LEU A 240 18.76 -3.86 14.41
CA LEU A 240 17.44 -4.43 14.65
C LEU A 240 17.29 -5.08 16.04
N THR A 241 18.29 -5.87 16.46
CA THR A 241 18.22 -6.62 17.72
C THR A 241 18.01 -5.71 18.95
N PRO A 242 18.84 -4.66 19.17
CA PRO A 242 18.65 -3.76 20.30
C PRO A 242 17.31 -3.04 20.27
N PHE A 243 16.84 -2.68 19.06
CA PHE A 243 15.54 -2.04 18.90
C PHE A 243 14.39 -2.94 19.37
N LEU A 244 14.36 -4.21 18.93
CA LEU A 244 13.34 -5.17 19.34
C LEU A 244 13.41 -5.48 20.84
N GLU A 245 14.63 -5.62 21.40
CA GLU A 245 14.85 -5.85 22.82
C GLU A 245 14.37 -4.67 23.68
N GLN A 246 14.66 -3.44 23.26
CA GLN A 246 14.22 -2.23 23.95
C GLN A 246 12.69 -2.12 23.98
N GLN A 247 12.03 -2.55 22.93
CA GLN A 247 10.57 -2.58 22.86
C GLN A 247 9.96 -3.79 23.57
N GLY A 248 10.78 -4.76 24.01
CA GLY A 248 10.31 -6.01 24.60
C GLY A 248 9.54 -6.89 23.59
N ILE A 249 9.77 -6.69 22.30
CA ILE A 249 9.05 -7.36 21.21
C ILE A 249 9.87 -8.54 20.70
N ARG A 250 9.22 -9.69 20.57
CA ARG A 250 9.78 -10.88 19.90
C ARG A 250 8.82 -11.32 18.79
N PRO A 251 8.99 -10.78 17.57
CA PRO A 251 8.14 -11.16 16.47
C PRO A 251 8.44 -12.59 16.06
N CYS A 252 7.42 -13.44 16.02
CA CYS A 252 7.54 -14.81 15.57
C CYS A 252 6.20 -15.28 14.95
N PRO A 253 6.17 -15.51 13.64
CA PRO A 253 7.28 -15.47 12.69
C PRO A 253 7.71 -14.04 12.31
N LEU A 254 8.93 -13.91 11.78
CA LEU A 254 9.39 -12.71 11.07
C LEU A 254 9.57 -13.06 9.59
N TRP A 255 8.71 -12.51 8.75
CA TRP A 255 8.81 -12.68 7.30
C TRP A 255 9.81 -11.70 6.70
N VAL A 256 10.45 -12.09 5.61
CA VAL A 256 11.51 -11.29 5.00
C VAL A 256 11.25 -11.14 3.51
N LEU A 257 11.17 -9.89 3.04
CA LEU A 257 11.20 -9.53 1.63
C LEU A 257 12.66 -9.30 1.22
N VAL A 258 13.13 -10.04 0.23
CA VAL A 258 14.50 -9.98 -0.26
C VAL A 258 14.50 -9.63 -1.73
N ASP A 259 15.39 -8.74 -2.15
CA ASP A 259 15.59 -8.46 -3.57
C ASP A 259 15.93 -9.76 -4.33
N ALA A 260 15.17 -10.06 -5.37
CA ALA A 260 15.38 -11.25 -6.21
C ALA A 260 16.75 -11.23 -6.91
N ALA A 261 17.33 -10.05 -7.17
CA ALA A 261 18.63 -9.87 -7.82
C ALA A 261 19.80 -9.89 -6.82
N GLY A 262 19.53 -9.79 -5.52
CA GLY A 262 20.54 -9.73 -4.46
C GLY A 262 21.01 -11.11 -3.97
N THR A 263 22.14 -11.12 -3.28
CA THR A 263 22.55 -12.31 -2.53
C THR A 263 21.60 -12.52 -1.36
N PRO A 264 20.94 -13.68 -1.23
CA PRO A 264 20.01 -13.90 -0.14
C PRO A 264 20.74 -13.83 1.21
N PRO A 265 20.17 -13.15 2.21
CA PRO A 265 20.77 -13.10 3.53
C PRO A 265 20.76 -14.47 4.18
N PRO A 266 21.65 -14.75 5.14
CA PRO A 266 21.73 -16.02 5.87
C PRO A 266 20.58 -16.10 6.90
N LEU A 267 19.35 -16.35 6.45
CA LEU A 267 18.14 -16.28 7.28
C LEU A 267 18.19 -17.21 8.49
N GLU A 268 18.77 -18.40 8.36
CA GLU A 268 18.92 -19.34 9.49
C GLU A 268 19.80 -18.72 10.61
N GLN A 269 20.97 -18.20 10.24
CA GLN A 269 21.87 -17.54 11.18
C GLN A 269 21.21 -16.32 11.83
N TRP A 270 20.47 -15.54 11.04
CA TRP A 270 19.73 -14.38 11.55
C TRP A 270 18.61 -14.81 12.51
N GLY A 271 17.93 -15.92 12.20
CA GLY A 271 16.92 -16.50 13.07
C GLY A 271 17.45 -16.91 14.43
N GLU A 272 18.64 -17.54 14.46
CA GLU A 272 19.33 -17.88 15.71
C GLU A 272 19.68 -16.64 16.53
N GLN A 273 20.19 -15.59 15.89
CA GLN A 273 20.54 -14.33 16.56
C GLN A 273 19.34 -13.59 17.14
N LEU A 274 18.21 -13.57 16.39
CA LEU A 274 16.97 -12.91 16.82
C LEU A 274 16.10 -13.79 17.73
N GLY A 275 16.41 -15.09 17.84
CA GLY A 275 15.61 -16.05 18.60
C GLY A 275 14.21 -16.26 18.03
N CYS A 276 14.05 -16.13 16.70
CA CYS A 276 12.77 -16.32 16.01
C CYS A 276 12.96 -17.00 14.65
N SER A 277 11.88 -17.56 14.09
CA SER A 277 11.93 -18.10 12.73
C SER A 277 11.85 -16.97 11.70
N LEU A 278 12.76 -16.99 10.72
CA LEU A 278 12.72 -16.10 9.57
C LEU A 278 12.25 -16.87 8.35
N GLU A 279 11.21 -16.37 7.70
CA GLU A 279 10.62 -16.99 6.52
C GLU A 279 10.67 -16.00 5.35
N ARG A 280 11.21 -16.44 4.21
CA ARG A 280 11.23 -15.62 3.00
C ARG A 280 9.84 -15.54 2.41
N LEU A 281 9.41 -14.33 2.08
CA LEU A 281 8.22 -14.09 1.25
C LEU A 281 8.59 -14.19 -0.23
N GLU A 282 7.70 -14.78 -1.00
CA GLU A 282 7.79 -14.87 -2.46
C GLU A 282 6.53 -14.29 -3.13
N PRO A 283 6.36 -12.96 -3.13
CA PRO A 283 5.11 -12.31 -3.54
C PRO A 283 4.67 -12.65 -4.97
N LEU A 284 5.63 -12.86 -5.87
CA LEU A 284 5.32 -13.20 -7.26
C LEU A 284 4.60 -14.55 -7.40
N THR A 285 4.72 -15.45 -6.42
CA THR A 285 3.98 -16.72 -6.40
C THR A 285 2.48 -16.53 -6.14
N LEU A 286 2.08 -15.38 -5.60
CA LEU A 286 0.68 -15.02 -5.33
C LEU A 286 -0.05 -14.53 -6.58
N ALA A 287 0.66 -14.36 -7.70
CA ALA A 287 0.12 -13.84 -8.93
C ALA A 287 0.44 -14.76 -10.12
N ARG A 288 -0.44 -14.75 -11.10
CA ARG A 288 -0.14 -15.38 -12.39
C ARG A 288 0.75 -14.46 -13.21
N LEU A 289 1.93 -14.94 -13.55
CA LEU A 289 2.88 -14.21 -14.38
C LEU A 289 2.48 -14.33 -15.87
N PRO A 290 2.86 -13.37 -16.73
CA PRO A 290 2.76 -13.50 -18.18
C PRO A 290 3.63 -14.64 -18.71
N ALA A 291 3.44 -15.02 -19.97
CA ALA A 291 4.28 -16.01 -20.61
C ALA A 291 5.75 -15.59 -20.61
N GLU A 292 6.66 -16.55 -20.46
CA GLU A 292 8.12 -16.32 -20.50
C GLU A 292 8.49 -15.54 -21.77
N GLY A 293 9.37 -14.55 -21.60
CA GLY A 293 9.89 -13.70 -22.69
C GLY A 293 9.23 -12.33 -22.85
N THR A 294 8.16 -12.02 -22.09
CA THR A 294 7.54 -10.68 -22.10
C THR A 294 8.20 -9.70 -21.12
N TRP A 295 9.09 -10.16 -20.27
CA TRP A 295 9.78 -9.35 -19.28
C TRP A 295 11.07 -8.75 -19.87
N LEU A 296 11.15 -7.42 -19.93
CA LEU A 296 12.32 -6.71 -20.44
C LEU A 296 13.45 -6.59 -19.40
N SER A 297 13.16 -6.80 -18.12
CA SER A 297 14.12 -6.71 -17.02
C SER A 297 13.69 -7.55 -15.82
N PRO A 298 14.62 -7.93 -14.90
CA PRO A 298 14.26 -8.52 -13.62
C PRO A 298 13.25 -7.63 -12.89
N ALA A 299 12.35 -8.25 -12.12
CA ALA A 299 11.39 -7.49 -11.32
C ALA A 299 12.15 -6.60 -10.32
N PRO A 300 11.93 -5.28 -10.34
CA PRO A 300 12.51 -4.43 -9.31
C PRO A 300 11.89 -4.74 -7.96
N ALA A 301 12.61 -4.46 -6.89
CA ALA A 301 12.19 -4.71 -5.52
C ALA A 301 10.78 -4.18 -5.19
N ALA A 302 10.43 -3.02 -5.74
CA ALA A 302 9.10 -2.43 -5.54
C ALA A 302 7.94 -3.28 -6.11
N VAL A 303 8.18 -4.19 -7.07
CA VAL A 303 7.12 -5.05 -7.64
C VAL A 303 6.51 -5.93 -6.57
N ASP A 304 7.29 -6.45 -5.64
CA ASP A 304 6.79 -7.28 -4.55
C ASP A 304 5.71 -6.57 -3.73
N ARG A 305 5.96 -5.31 -3.36
CA ARG A 305 4.99 -4.49 -2.62
C ARG A 305 3.78 -4.14 -3.48
N LEU A 306 3.99 -3.91 -4.78
CA LEU A 306 2.91 -3.64 -5.73
C LEU A 306 2.02 -4.86 -5.97
N VAL A 307 2.53 -6.08 -5.82
CA VAL A 307 1.69 -7.30 -5.81
C VAL A 307 0.71 -7.24 -4.63
N GLY A 308 1.17 -6.90 -3.43
CA GLY A 308 0.31 -6.73 -2.26
C GLY A 308 -0.75 -5.63 -2.45
N LEU A 309 -0.35 -4.51 -3.07
CA LEU A 309 -1.27 -3.44 -3.43
C LEU A 309 -2.34 -3.91 -4.43
N ALA A 310 -1.93 -4.64 -5.47
CA ALA A 310 -2.80 -5.17 -6.51
C ALA A 310 -3.79 -6.21 -5.97
N LEU A 311 -3.35 -7.08 -5.04
CA LEU A 311 -4.21 -8.05 -4.36
C LEU A 311 -5.38 -7.37 -3.63
N GLY A 312 -5.16 -6.20 -3.03
CA GLY A 312 -6.24 -5.42 -2.42
C GLY A 312 -7.32 -4.95 -3.38
N GLY A 313 -7.05 -4.89 -4.67
CA GLY A 313 -8.06 -4.62 -5.71
C GLY A 313 -8.83 -5.86 -6.18
N CYS A 314 -8.38 -7.06 -5.79
CA CYS A 314 -9.02 -8.33 -6.13
C CYS A 314 -9.97 -8.84 -5.04
N LEU A 315 -9.92 -8.26 -3.84
CA LEU A 315 -10.83 -8.61 -2.75
C LEU A 315 -12.22 -8.03 -3.02
N PRO A 316 -13.29 -8.78 -2.72
CA PRO A 316 -14.67 -8.37 -2.98
C PRO A 316 -15.10 -7.14 -2.16
#